data_41e9605a5d7a362a784d0ce2c231f8a7
#
_entry.id   41e9605a5d7a362a784d0ce2c231f8a7
#
_cell.length_a   1.000
_cell.length_b   1.000
_cell.length_c   1.000
_cell.angle_alpha   90.00
_cell.angle_beta   90.00
_cell.angle_gamma   90.00
#
_symmetry.space_group_name_H-M   'P 1'
#
loop_
_entity.id
_entity.type
_entity.pdbx_description
1 polymer ?
#
loop_
_entity_poly.entity_id
_entity_poly.type
_entity_poly.pdbx_seq_one_letter_code
_entity_poly.pdbx_strand_id
1 'polypeptide(L)'
;MTRSFANVVNVDNVENNGLILADLEKKIRVICKEAPLYCNSIFKKMSSANLQNTKIFYQFLIEEYDNQNVKLNTTLTHIKILSLFNQFLSYKDFEKITKNDITDFLNSSRKTESDDPTHKWIGTYNTRHMVLSKFFRWFYNQYQNNELDQKKWTTPPCSHGIKHLSRKEKSTYKPSDIWTDEDHVLFLKYCPDKRDKCYHAMANDTSARPHELLNLKIKDVIFKRSSTGAQYAEVHLTKSKTKPRTLPLIFSIPYVKDWLDFHPLANNLNAFLFVSLSDSNFGDRLSEQALYKQYTVKYKTHYFPKLLYKNSNIPETDKSYIRNLLTKPWTPYIQRHSALTAKSLILKEHTLRDYAGWSMSSKMPQVYIHYFGNESSKSLLEAYGIEDYKKEKTSILKSKPCPNCNEPNKPDSRFCFKCKMVLTFDSYKETLEREKEKESEIQIMKRQIAVLTESQNEILECLKYPEKLNHILKEN
;
A
#
# COMPACT_ATOMS: atom_id res chain seq x y z
N MET A 1 -25.43 20.46 29.13
CA MET A 1 -24.74 21.34 30.11
C MET A 1 -23.66 22.13 29.37
N THR A 2 -24.06 23.28 28.86
CA THR A 2 -23.22 24.25 28.19
C THR A 2 -22.50 25.08 29.24
N ARG A 3 -21.25 24.78 29.54
CA ARG A 3 -20.39 25.69 30.33
C ARG A 3 -19.74 26.68 29.36
N SER A 4 -20.22 27.92 29.49
CA SER A 4 -19.68 29.13 28.94
C SER A 4 -18.17 29.29 29.25
N PHE A 5 -17.32 29.28 28.25
CA PHE A 5 -15.92 29.77 28.34
C PHE A 5 -15.88 31.28 28.08
N ALA A 6 -16.65 32.02 28.79
CA ALA A 6 -16.57 33.46 28.82
C ALA A 6 -15.81 33.91 30.08
N ASN A 7 -14.49 33.74 30.09
CA ASN A 7 -13.59 34.52 30.93
C ASN A 7 -12.28 34.64 30.21
N VAL A 8 -12.17 35.67 29.41
CA VAL A 8 -10.91 36.21 28.88
C VAL A 8 -10.12 36.74 30.05
N VAL A 9 -9.01 36.13 30.29
CA VAL A 9 -8.07 36.43 31.35
C VAL A 9 -7.41 37.76 31.09
N ASN A 10 -7.61 38.71 32.02
CA ASN A 10 -6.76 39.87 32.17
C ASN A 10 -5.34 39.41 32.54
N VAL A 11 -4.38 39.92 31.80
CA VAL A 11 -2.94 39.59 31.83
C VAL A 11 -2.31 40.24 33.03
N ASP A 12 -2.38 39.60 34.23
CA ASP A 12 -1.51 39.95 35.36
C ASP A 12 -1.53 38.84 36.44
N ASN A 13 -0.89 37.71 36.13
CA ASN A 13 -0.37 36.80 37.16
C ASN A 13 0.46 35.69 36.52
N VAL A 14 1.74 35.67 36.77
CA VAL A 14 2.70 34.64 36.24
C VAL A 14 2.35 33.23 36.76
N GLU A 15 1.83 33.08 37.97
CA GLU A 15 1.41 31.80 38.52
C GLU A 15 0.15 31.22 37.85
N ASN A 16 -0.81 32.07 37.50
CA ASN A 16 -2.01 31.64 36.79
C ASN A 16 -1.71 31.20 35.35
N ASN A 17 -0.71 31.83 34.74
CA ASN A 17 -0.23 31.47 33.41
C ASN A 17 0.44 30.08 33.34
N GLY A 18 1.14 29.66 34.37
CA GLY A 18 1.77 28.32 34.46
C GLY A 18 0.73 27.21 34.59
N LEU A 19 -0.30 27.38 35.40
CA LEU A 19 -1.40 26.42 35.58
C LEU A 19 -2.22 26.26 34.30
N ILE A 20 -2.53 27.36 33.60
CA ILE A 20 -3.24 27.30 32.32
C ILE A 20 -2.44 26.55 31.24
N LEU A 21 -1.15 26.79 31.15
CA LEU A 21 -0.30 26.09 30.20
C LEU A 21 -0.22 24.58 30.50
N ALA A 22 -0.09 24.19 31.77
CA ALA A 22 -0.04 22.79 32.17
C ALA A 22 -1.34 22.03 31.83
N ASP A 23 -2.52 22.67 31.98
CA ASP A 23 -3.81 22.08 31.59
C ASP A 23 -3.91 21.93 30.05
N LEU A 24 -3.51 22.94 29.31
CA LEU A 24 -3.45 22.91 27.85
C LEU A 24 -2.50 21.81 27.35
N GLU A 25 -1.31 21.66 27.94
CA GLU A 25 -0.36 20.59 27.61
C GLU A 25 -0.94 19.20 27.87
N LYS A 26 -1.67 19.02 28.97
CA LYS A 26 -2.34 17.76 29.28
C LYS A 26 -3.36 17.37 28.20
N LYS A 27 -4.17 18.32 27.74
CA LYS A 27 -5.14 18.10 26.65
C LYS A 27 -4.42 17.81 25.33
N ILE A 28 -3.36 18.54 24.99
CA ILE A 28 -2.57 18.32 23.78
C ILE A 28 -1.92 16.93 23.77
N ARG A 29 -1.46 16.42 24.92
CA ARG A 29 -0.92 15.05 25.01
C ARG A 29 -1.97 13.99 24.66
N VAL A 30 -3.24 14.21 25.03
CA VAL A 30 -4.34 13.32 24.65
C VAL A 30 -4.58 13.36 23.14
N ILE A 31 -4.59 14.57 22.54
CA ILE A 31 -4.76 14.75 21.09
C ILE A 31 -3.64 14.11 20.29
N CYS A 32 -2.39 14.19 20.79
CA CYS A 32 -1.21 13.68 20.12
C CYS A 32 -0.82 12.24 20.54
N LYS A 33 -1.71 11.50 21.17
CA LYS A 33 -1.43 10.18 21.78
C LYS A 33 -0.71 9.18 20.84
N GLU A 34 -1.03 9.19 19.55
CA GLU A 34 -0.43 8.30 18.56
C GLU A 34 0.93 8.77 17.99
N ALA A 35 1.33 10.02 18.26
CA ALA A 35 2.61 10.59 17.79
C ALA A 35 3.31 11.43 18.88
N PRO A 36 3.50 10.91 20.11
CA PRO A 36 3.90 11.72 21.26
C PRO A 36 5.31 12.29 21.12
N LEU A 37 6.27 11.53 20.62
CA LEU A 37 7.68 11.98 20.50
C LEU A 37 7.84 13.12 19.51
N TYR A 38 7.17 13.05 18.35
CA TYR A 38 7.21 14.09 17.33
C TYR A 38 6.59 15.38 17.85
N CYS A 39 5.39 15.31 18.43
CA CYS A 39 4.69 16.46 18.96
C CYS A 39 5.44 17.11 20.13
N ASN A 40 5.95 16.32 21.08
CA ASN A 40 6.70 16.83 22.22
C ASN A 40 7.96 17.62 21.81
N SER A 41 8.70 17.12 20.79
CA SER A 41 9.89 17.83 20.28
C SER A 41 9.54 19.21 19.71
N ILE A 42 8.43 19.28 18.95
CA ILE A 42 7.94 20.55 18.37
C ILE A 42 7.49 21.51 19.47
N PHE A 43 6.65 21.06 20.38
CA PHE A 43 6.08 21.87 21.43
C PHE A 43 7.14 22.40 22.39
N LYS A 44 8.16 21.59 22.74
CA LYS A 44 9.28 22.03 23.56
C LYS A 44 10.05 23.19 22.90
N LYS A 45 10.31 23.12 21.59
CA LYS A 45 10.97 24.19 20.84
C LYS A 45 10.13 25.47 20.79
N MET A 46 8.82 25.34 20.56
CA MET A 46 7.93 26.50 20.51
C MET A 46 7.81 27.18 21.87
N SER A 47 7.61 26.40 22.95
CA SER A 47 7.43 26.96 24.30
C SER A 47 8.67 27.70 24.79
N SER A 48 9.87 27.19 24.47
CA SER A 48 11.11 27.87 24.83
C SER A 48 11.39 29.15 24.04
N ALA A 49 10.82 29.28 22.83
CA ALA A 49 11.05 30.43 21.95
C ALA A 49 9.98 31.51 22.07
N ASN A 50 8.69 31.14 22.12
CA ASN A 50 7.58 32.07 22.27
C ASN A 50 6.40 31.37 22.98
N LEU A 51 6.26 31.66 24.28
CA LEU A 51 5.22 31.04 25.11
C LEU A 51 3.80 31.46 24.69
N GLN A 52 3.63 32.74 24.29
CA GLN A 52 2.31 33.29 23.88
C GLN A 52 1.82 32.56 22.60
N ASN A 53 2.69 32.47 21.59
CA ASN A 53 2.35 31.73 20.36
C ASN A 53 2.02 30.28 20.68
N THR A 54 2.71 29.65 21.61
CA THR A 54 2.46 28.26 22.01
C THR A 54 1.08 28.10 22.64
N LYS A 55 0.66 29.01 23.52
CA LYS A 55 -0.68 29.00 24.12
C LYS A 55 -1.77 29.14 23.06
N ILE A 56 -1.63 30.12 22.16
CA ILE A 56 -2.58 30.33 21.06
C ILE A 56 -2.68 29.08 20.18
N PHE A 57 -1.54 28.50 19.88
CA PHE A 57 -1.49 27.29 19.06
C PHE A 57 -2.18 26.08 19.74
N TYR A 58 -1.98 25.89 21.04
CA TYR A 58 -2.65 24.83 21.79
C TYR A 58 -4.18 25.04 21.82
N GLN A 59 -4.63 26.25 22.04
CA GLN A 59 -6.07 26.57 22.01
C GLN A 59 -6.69 26.26 20.65
N PHE A 60 -6.02 26.61 19.56
CA PHE A 60 -6.47 26.28 18.22
C PHE A 60 -6.59 24.76 17.99
N LEU A 61 -5.60 23.98 18.41
CA LEU A 61 -5.63 22.51 18.24
C LEU A 61 -6.73 21.86 19.09
N ILE A 62 -6.96 22.35 20.31
CA ILE A 62 -8.01 21.87 21.21
C ILE A 62 -9.38 22.20 20.61
N GLU A 63 -9.59 23.41 20.12
CA GLU A 63 -10.81 23.82 19.45
C GLU A 63 -11.14 22.96 18.23
N GLU A 64 -10.13 22.66 17.40
CA GLU A 64 -10.29 21.75 16.25
C GLU A 64 -10.66 20.32 16.69
N TYR A 65 -10.08 19.84 17.78
CA TYR A 65 -10.33 18.51 18.27
C TYR A 65 -11.73 18.39 18.92
N ASP A 66 -12.07 19.32 19.82
CA ASP A 66 -13.28 19.26 20.62
C ASP A 66 -14.53 19.61 19.80
N ASN A 67 -14.45 20.65 18.95
CA ASN A 67 -15.63 21.20 18.27
C ASN A 67 -15.76 20.76 16.81
N GLN A 68 -14.66 20.37 16.16
CA GLN A 68 -14.66 20.02 14.73
C GLN A 68 -14.37 18.55 14.44
N ASN A 69 -14.06 17.75 15.46
CA ASN A 69 -13.74 16.32 15.33
C ASN A 69 -12.71 16.03 14.21
N VAL A 70 -11.65 16.83 14.17
CA VAL A 70 -10.62 16.74 13.14
C VAL A 70 -9.81 15.48 13.34
N LYS A 71 -9.57 14.72 12.26
CA LYS A 71 -8.79 13.48 12.32
C LYS A 71 -7.33 13.77 12.68
N LEU A 72 -6.72 12.90 13.48
CA LEU A 72 -5.33 13.02 13.96
C LEU A 72 -4.34 13.37 12.84
N ASN A 73 -4.39 12.70 11.68
CA ASN A 73 -3.48 13.01 10.56
C ASN A 73 -3.59 14.45 10.04
N THR A 74 -4.79 15.03 10.11
CA THR A 74 -5.02 16.44 9.77
C THR A 74 -4.40 17.34 10.84
N THR A 75 -4.64 17.02 12.12
CA THR A 75 -4.04 17.72 13.25
C THR A 75 -2.51 17.69 13.19
N LEU A 76 -1.90 16.55 12.90
CA LEU A 76 -0.45 16.43 12.71
C LEU A 76 0.06 17.28 11.54
N THR A 77 -0.72 17.42 10.47
CA THR A 77 -0.39 18.32 9.35
C THR A 77 -0.44 19.78 9.79
N HIS A 78 -1.44 20.18 10.58
CA HIS A 78 -1.55 21.52 11.14
C HIS A 78 -0.38 21.80 12.08
N ILE A 79 -0.05 20.90 13.00
CA ILE A 79 1.10 20.99 13.90
C ILE A 79 2.38 21.22 13.11
N LYS A 80 2.65 20.41 12.09
CA LYS A 80 3.84 20.51 11.26
C LYS A 80 3.93 21.86 10.55
N ILE A 81 2.86 22.30 9.90
CA ILE A 81 2.88 23.51 9.08
C ILE A 81 2.98 24.75 9.95
N LEU A 82 2.20 24.86 11.04
CA LEU A 82 2.25 25.99 11.94
C LEU A 82 3.58 26.09 12.70
N SER A 83 4.16 24.95 13.06
CA SER A 83 5.51 24.91 13.66
C SER A 83 6.58 25.39 12.67
N LEU A 84 6.55 24.93 11.42
CA LEU A 84 7.48 25.39 10.38
C LEU A 84 7.30 26.88 10.08
N PHE A 85 6.08 27.39 10.09
CA PHE A 85 5.78 28.80 9.91
C PHE A 85 6.35 29.65 11.04
N ASN A 86 6.12 29.25 12.30
CA ASN A 86 6.72 29.91 13.47
C ASN A 86 8.26 29.94 13.40
N GLN A 87 8.87 28.81 13.07
CA GLN A 87 10.33 28.73 12.93
C GLN A 87 10.86 29.60 11.79
N PHE A 88 10.17 29.63 10.63
CA PHE A 88 10.55 30.46 9.48
C PHE A 88 10.60 31.94 9.84
N LEU A 89 9.68 32.41 10.68
CA LEU A 89 9.59 33.79 11.14
C LEU A 89 10.33 34.06 12.46
N SER A 90 11.25 33.16 12.86
CA SER A 90 11.99 33.27 14.12
C SER A 90 11.06 33.55 15.33
N TYR A 91 9.91 32.85 15.34
CA TYR A 91 8.89 32.92 16.39
C TYR A 91 8.27 34.27 16.64
N LYS A 92 8.13 35.10 15.60
CA LYS A 92 7.41 36.37 15.61
C LYS A 92 5.98 36.17 16.15
N ASP A 93 5.52 37.12 16.98
CA ASP A 93 4.17 37.06 17.55
C ASP A 93 3.08 36.96 16.49
N PHE A 94 2.09 36.09 16.68
CA PHE A 94 1.01 35.92 15.70
C PHE A 94 0.22 37.20 15.44
N GLU A 95 0.10 38.09 16.43
CA GLU A 95 -0.57 39.38 16.32
C GLU A 95 0.13 40.36 15.36
N LYS A 96 1.44 40.18 15.19
CA LYS A 96 2.28 41.05 14.33
C LYS A 96 2.50 40.47 12.94
N ILE A 97 1.87 39.34 12.61
CA ILE A 97 2.01 38.72 11.31
C ILE A 97 1.35 39.54 10.21
N THR A 98 2.13 39.78 9.17
CA THR A 98 1.70 40.53 7.99
C THR A 98 1.40 39.62 6.81
N LYS A 99 0.80 40.17 5.77
CA LYS A 99 0.57 39.44 4.51
C LYS A 99 1.88 39.03 3.86
N ASN A 100 2.92 39.83 3.94
CA ASN A 100 4.24 39.52 3.40
C ASN A 100 4.85 38.28 4.11
N ASP A 101 4.77 38.22 5.44
CA ASP A 101 5.27 37.10 6.22
C ASP A 101 4.64 35.75 5.73
N ILE A 102 3.33 35.76 5.49
CA ILE A 102 2.63 34.57 4.97
C ILE A 102 3.06 34.26 3.55
N THR A 103 3.12 35.26 2.68
CA THR A 103 3.48 35.12 1.27
C THR A 103 4.91 34.59 1.11
N ASP A 104 5.86 35.09 1.90
CA ASP A 104 7.27 34.69 1.87
C ASP A 104 7.40 33.20 2.33
N PHE A 105 6.71 32.82 3.38
CA PHE A 105 6.68 31.40 3.81
C PHE A 105 6.06 30.49 2.75
N LEU A 106 4.99 30.90 2.09
CA LEU A 106 4.38 30.12 1.00
C LEU A 106 5.33 30.00 -0.18
N ASN A 107 5.97 31.11 -0.56
CA ASN A 107 6.92 31.16 -1.67
C ASN A 107 8.21 30.38 -1.39
N SER A 108 8.60 30.17 -0.12
CA SER A 108 9.73 29.32 0.24
C SER A 108 9.59 27.87 -0.25
N SER A 109 8.38 27.45 -0.61
CA SER A 109 8.13 26.12 -1.21
C SER A 109 8.34 26.07 -2.72
N ARG A 110 8.51 27.20 -3.41
CA ARG A 110 8.68 27.26 -4.87
C ARG A 110 9.96 26.57 -5.29
N LYS A 111 9.88 25.87 -6.41
CA LYS A 111 11.01 25.21 -7.08
C LYS A 111 11.06 25.65 -8.53
N THR A 112 12.25 25.61 -9.10
CA THR A 112 12.45 25.87 -10.52
C THR A 112 11.84 24.77 -11.37
N GLU A 113 11.61 25.00 -12.64
CA GLU A 113 11.11 23.99 -13.56
C GLU A 113 12.12 22.85 -13.76
N SER A 114 13.43 23.14 -13.65
CA SER A 114 14.49 22.14 -13.67
C SER A 114 14.43 21.19 -12.45
N ASP A 115 14.09 21.72 -11.25
CA ASP A 115 14.06 20.93 -10.02
C ASP A 115 12.74 20.17 -9.83
N ASP A 116 11.63 20.71 -10.34
CA ASP A 116 10.30 20.12 -10.25
C ASP A 116 9.48 20.37 -11.53
N PRO A 117 9.78 19.66 -12.63
CA PRO A 117 9.11 19.85 -13.93
C PRO A 117 7.60 19.64 -13.90
N THR A 118 7.08 19.01 -12.87
CA THR A 118 5.65 18.73 -12.69
C THR A 118 4.98 19.62 -11.67
N HIS A 119 5.66 20.66 -11.21
CA HIS A 119 5.17 21.67 -10.26
C HIS A 119 4.47 21.07 -9.01
N LYS A 120 5.03 19.99 -8.46
CA LYS A 120 4.50 19.32 -7.25
C LYS A 120 4.52 20.24 -6.03
N TRP A 121 5.45 21.20 -6.01
CA TRP A 121 5.56 22.21 -4.96
C TRP A 121 4.26 23.02 -4.79
N ILE A 122 3.45 23.20 -5.86
CA ILE A 122 2.14 23.88 -5.79
C ILE A 122 1.21 23.19 -4.80
N GLY A 123 1.26 21.84 -4.72
CA GLY A 123 0.49 21.10 -3.72
C GLY A 123 0.91 21.45 -2.28
N THR A 124 2.22 21.62 -2.04
CA THR A 124 2.76 22.06 -0.74
C THR A 124 2.34 23.47 -0.43
N TYR A 125 2.47 24.40 -1.39
CA TYR A 125 2.02 25.79 -1.27
C TYR A 125 0.54 25.85 -0.86
N ASN A 126 -0.32 25.17 -1.60
CA ASN A 126 -1.76 25.20 -1.36
C ASN A 126 -2.14 24.56 -0.01
N THR A 127 -1.45 23.51 0.40
CA THR A 127 -1.68 22.90 1.72
C THR A 127 -1.26 23.84 2.84
N ARG A 128 -0.09 24.49 2.73
CA ARG A 128 0.35 25.52 3.67
C ARG A 128 -0.64 26.70 3.72
N HIS A 129 -1.05 27.20 2.56
CA HIS A 129 -2.04 28.28 2.46
C HIS A 129 -3.37 27.93 3.14
N MET A 130 -3.89 26.73 2.92
CA MET A 130 -5.13 26.26 3.55
C MET A 130 -5.02 26.25 5.08
N VAL A 131 -3.93 25.71 5.62
CA VAL A 131 -3.71 25.63 7.07
C VAL A 131 -3.57 27.01 7.68
N LEU A 132 -2.75 27.89 7.10
CA LEU A 132 -2.56 29.27 7.58
C LEU A 132 -3.84 30.08 7.50
N SER A 133 -4.58 29.99 6.40
CA SER A 133 -5.87 30.68 6.24
C SER A 133 -6.88 30.22 7.30
N LYS A 134 -6.94 28.91 7.60
CA LYS A 134 -7.81 28.38 8.65
C LYS A 134 -7.40 28.89 10.02
N PHE A 135 -6.11 28.81 10.35
CA PHE A 135 -5.56 29.27 11.62
C PHE A 135 -5.78 30.75 11.84
N PHE A 136 -5.37 31.62 10.90
CA PHE A 136 -5.52 33.08 11.05
C PHE A 136 -6.97 33.54 11.02
N ARG A 137 -7.86 32.84 10.28
CA ARG A 137 -9.30 33.13 10.32
C ARG A 137 -9.90 32.85 11.70
N TRP A 138 -9.52 31.74 12.33
CA TRP A 138 -9.89 31.41 13.70
C TRP A 138 -9.28 32.42 14.69
N PHE A 139 -7.96 32.68 14.56
CA PHE A 139 -7.22 33.57 15.43
C PHE A 139 -7.82 34.98 15.44
N TYR A 140 -8.06 35.58 14.28
CA TYR A 140 -8.61 36.92 14.15
C TYR A 140 -10.05 37.00 14.64
N ASN A 141 -10.93 36.12 14.28
CA ASN A 141 -12.35 36.23 14.59
C ASN A 141 -12.67 35.72 16.01
N GLN A 142 -12.29 34.49 16.36
CA GLN A 142 -12.64 33.92 17.63
C GLN A 142 -11.71 34.32 18.76
N TYR A 143 -10.39 34.22 18.54
CA TYR A 143 -9.42 34.49 19.61
C TYR A 143 -9.28 35.98 19.91
N GLN A 144 -9.10 36.85 18.91
CA GLN A 144 -8.93 38.31 19.11
C GLN A 144 -10.24 39.06 19.28
N ASN A 145 -11.28 38.74 18.49
CA ASN A 145 -12.53 39.49 18.46
C ASN A 145 -13.70 38.79 19.17
N ASN A 146 -13.49 37.63 19.77
CA ASN A 146 -14.49 36.85 20.48
C ASN A 146 -15.78 36.58 19.68
N GLU A 147 -15.70 36.49 18.34
CA GLU A 147 -16.83 36.17 17.47
C GLU A 147 -16.99 34.65 17.39
N LEU A 148 -18.04 34.12 18.02
CA LEU A 148 -18.33 32.69 18.10
C LEU A 148 -19.12 32.19 16.89
N ASP A 149 -19.86 33.07 16.20
CA ASP A 149 -20.61 32.66 15.02
C ASP A 149 -19.72 32.61 13.79
N GLN A 150 -19.36 31.40 13.37
CA GLN A 150 -18.48 31.18 12.20
C GLN A 150 -19.03 31.76 10.89
N LYS A 151 -20.36 32.00 10.80
CA LYS A 151 -20.98 32.65 9.62
C LYS A 151 -20.60 34.12 9.49
N LYS A 152 -20.30 34.75 10.62
CA LYS A 152 -19.87 36.16 10.66
C LYS A 152 -18.35 36.34 10.50
N TRP A 153 -17.60 35.26 10.46
CA TRP A 153 -16.15 35.30 10.36
C TRP A 153 -15.68 35.95 9.06
N THR A 154 -14.89 36.94 9.17
CA THR A 154 -14.24 37.67 8.04
C THR A 154 -12.85 37.09 7.74
N THR A 155 -12.36 37.40 6.55
CA THR A 155 -10.97 37.04 6.20
C THR A 155 -10.02 38.09 6.78
N PRO A 156 -9.05 37.67 7.63
CA PRO A 156 -8.15 38.64 8.27
C PRO A 156 -7.21 39.31 7.26
N PRO A 157 -6.78 40.58 7.55
CA PRO A 157 -5.93 41.35 6.65
C PRO A 157 -4.64 40.63 6.23
N CYS A 158 -4.03 39.87 7.13
CA CYS A 158 -2.78 39.14 6.87
C CYS A 158 -2.94 38.00 5.85
N SER A 159 -4.12 37.46 5.65
CA SER A 159 -4.38 36.40 4.66
C SER A 159 -5.26 36.81 3.48
N HIS A 160 -5.81 38.06 3.54
CA HIS A 160 -6.70 38.56 2.49
C HIS A 160 -6.02 38.66 1.12
N GLY A 161 -6.68 38.11 0.09
CA GLY A 161 -6.21 38.20 -1.29
C GLY A 161 -5.06 37.27 -1.65
N ILE A 162 -4.64 36.36 -0.75
CA ILE A 162 -3.72 35.27 -1.11
C ILE A 162 -4.55 34.17 -1.78
N LYS A 163 -4.15 33.76 -2.99
CA LYS A 163 -4.91 32.80 -3.82
C LYS A 163 -4.24 31.45 -3.83
N HIS A 164 -5.06 30.40 -3.98
CA HIS A 164 -4.56 29.08 -4.38
C HIS A 164 -3.94 29.14 -5.77
N LEU A 165 -2.84 28.39 -5.95
CA LEU A 165 -2.19 28.26 -7.24
C LEU A 165 -2.80 27.09 -8.01
N SER A 166 -3.05 27.28 -9.30
CA SER A 166 -3.50 26.22 -10.20
C SER A 166 -2.30 25.50 -10.79
N ARG A 167 -2.36 24.19 -10.81
CA ARG A 167 -1.36 23.33 -11.44
C ARG A 167 -1.82 23.02 -12.87
N LYS A 168 -0.93 23.19 -13.85
CA LYS A 168 -1.22 22.89 -15.27
C LYS A 168 -1.35 21.38 -15.52
N GLU A 169 -0.49 20.60 -14.90
CA GLU A 169 -0.47 19.14 -15.04
C GLU A 169 -1.64 18.50 -14.28
N LYS A 170 -2.49 17.81 -15.01
CA LYS A 170 -3.67 17.14 -14.43
C LYS A 170 -3.31 15.92 -13.57
N SER A 171 -2.19 15.26 -13.87
CA SER A 171 -1.72 14.06 -13.15
C SER A 171 -0.32 14.24 -12.55
N THR A 172 -0.07 13.53 -11.45
CA THR A 172 1.25 13.43 -10.82
C THR A 172 2.19 12.50 -11.57
N TYR A 173 1.63 11.56 -12.35
CA TYR A 173 2.34 10.55 -13.11
C TYR A 173 2.20 10.81 -14.62
N LYS A 174 3.26 10.52 -15.37
CA LYS A 174 3.26 10.51 -16.83
C LYS A 174 2.79 9.15 -17.34
N PRO A 175 2.34 9.02 -18.61
CA PRO A 175 2.00 7.71 -19.19
C PRO A 175 3.12 6.68 -19.09
N SER A 176 4.38 7.11 -19.24
CA SER A 176 5.57 6.26 -19.09
C SER A 176 5.81 5.73 -17.67
N ASP A 177 5.20 6.36 -16.66
CA ASP A 177 5.32 5.93 -15.27
C ASP A 177 4.38 4.77 -14.93
N ILE A 178 3.34 4.57 -15.74
CA ILE A 178 2.30 3.57 -15.52
C ILE A 178 2.88 2.16 -15.72
N TRP A 179 2.61 1.27 -14.81
CA TRP A 179 2.98 -0.14 -14.92
C TRP A 179 2.03 -0.85 -15.86
N THR A 180 2.59 -1.61 -16.81
CA THR A 180 1.83 -2.47 -17.72
C THR A 180 1.56 -3.85 -17.10
N ASP A 181 0.76 -4.68 -17.76
CA ASP A 181 0.52 -6.07 -17.31
C ASP A 181 1.84 -6.87 -17.25
N GLU A 182 2.76 -6.63 -18.18
CA GLU A 182 4.10 -7.23 -18.21
C GLU A 182 4.94 -6.84 -17.00
N ASP A 183 4.88 -5.57 -16.59
CA ASP A 183 5.57 -5.07 -15.39
C ASP A 183 5.02 -5.77 -14.13
N HIS A 184 3.69 -5.94 -14.04
CA HIS A 184 3.04 -6.63 -12.93
C HIS A 184 3.42 -8.12 -12.89
N VAL A 185 3.41 -8.81 -14.04
CA VAL A 185 3.84 -10.21 -14.14
C VAL A 185 5.29 -10.35 -13.72
N LEU A 186 6.16 -9.46 -14.20
CA LEU A 186 7.58 -9.48 -13.87
C LEU A 186 7.81 -9.31 -12.36
N PHE A 187 7.11 -8.37 -11.73
CA PHE A 187 7.17 -8.21 -10.29
C PHE A 187 6.69 -9.47 -9.55
N LEU A 188 5.54 -10.01 -9.92
CA LEU A 188 4.97 -11.21 -9.29
C LEU A 188 5.85 -12.44 -9.48
N LYS A 189 6.54 -12.56 -10.63
CA LYS A 189 7.48 -13.64 -10.91
C LYS A 189 8.68 -13.60 -9.97
N TYR A 190 9.30 -12.44 -9.81
CA TYR A 190 10.58 -12.31 -9.11
C TYR A 190 10.49 -11.81 -7.66
N CYS A 191 9.37 -11.27 -7.21
CA CYS A 191 9.19 -10.90 -5.80
C CYS A 191 9.33 -12.14 -4.90
N PRO A 192 10.19 -12.13 -3.86
CA PRO A 192 10.41 -13.31 -3.04
C PRO A 192 9.30 -13.55 -2.01
N ASP A 193 8.64 -12.49 -1.54
CA ASP A 193 7.72 -12.54 -0.41
C ASP A 193 6.28 -12.83 -0.85
N LYS A 194 5.66 -13.86 -0.28
CA LYS A 194 4.27 -14.24 -0.56
C LYS A 194 3.27 -13.18 -0.14
N ARG A 195 3.48 -12.53 1.02
CA ARG A 195 2.66 -11.41 1.48
C ARG A 195 2.68 -10.26 0.47
N ASP A 196 3.85 -9.89 0.00
CA ASP A 196 4.02 -8.73 -0.88
C ASP A 196 3.52 -9.04 -2.29
N LYS A 197 3.63 -10.32 -2.75
CA LYS A 197 2.94 -10.78 -3.98
C LYS A 197 1.42 -10.69 -3.85
N CYS A 198 0.87 -11.14 -2.71
CA CYS A 198 -0.56 -11.06 -2.44
C CYS A 198 -1.05 -9.60 -2.45
N TYR A 199 -0.34 -8.70 -1.73
CA TYR A 199 -0.67 -7.28 -1.74
C TYR A 199 -0.67 -6.71 -3.16
N HIS A 200 0.39 -6.99 -3.94
CA HIS A 200 0.55 -6.49 -5.30
C HIS A 200 -0.58 -6.95 -6.22
N ALA A 201 -0.89 -8.24 -6.20
CA ALA A 201 -1.96 -8.82 -7.00
C ALA A 201 -3.33 -8.25 -6.63
N MET A 202 -3.62 -8.11 -5.31
CA MET A 202 -4.87 -7.50 -4.84
C MET A 202 -4.96 -6.02 -5.17
N ALA A 203 -3.85 -5.26 -5.12
CA ALA A 203 -3.82 -3.87 -5.51
C ALA A 203 -4.16 -3.68 -7.00
N ASN A 204 -3.69 -4.59 -7.86
CA ASN A 204 -4.01 -4.61 -9.28
C ASN A 204 -5.49 -4.98 -9.52
N ASP A 205 -5.99 -6.04 -8.88
CA ASP A 205 -7.40 -6.45 -9.02
C ASP A 205 -8.37 -5.37 -8.55
N THR A 206 -8.13 -4.80 -7.37
CA THR A 206 -9.10 -3.91 -6.71
C THR A 206 -8.90 -2.43 -6.99
N SER A 207 -7.73 -2.03 -7.45
CA SER A 207 -7.34 -0.62 -7.53
C SER A 207 -7.57 0.15 -6.21
N ALA A 208 -7.60 -0.55 -5.06
CA ALA A 208 -7.88 0.04 -3.77
C ALA A 208 -6.72 0.96 -3.30
N ARG A 209 -7.02 1.88 -2.38
CA ARG A 209 -5.96 2.70 -1.78
C ARG A 209 -5.09 1.84 -0.85
N PRO A 210 -3.80 2.12 -0.73
CA PRO A 210 -2.91 1.33 0.14
C PRO A 210 -3.46 1.13 1.56
N HIS A 211 -3.96 2.19 2.19
CA HIS A 211 -4.53 2.08 3.54
C HIS A 211 -5.84 1.26 3.59
N GLU A 212 -6.62 1.19 2.50
CA GLU A 212 -7.83 0.37 2.44
C GLU A 212 -7.45 -1.12 2.48
N LEU A 213 -6.46 -1.54 1.68
CA LEU A 213 -5.94 -2.92 1.68
C LEU A 213 -5.27 -3.28 3.01
N LEU A 214 -4.44 -2.40 3.56
CA LEU A 214 -3.75 -2.66 4.83
C LEU A 214 -4.69 -2.75 6.04
N ASN A 215 -5.91 -2.24 5.94
CA ASN A 215 -6.92 -2.38 6.99
C ASN A 215 -7.81 -3.62 6.85
N LEU A 216 -7.62 -4.42 5.79
CA LEU A 216 -8.35 -5.67 5.60
C LEU A 216 -8.00 -6.68 6.69
N LYS A 217 -9.00 -7.41 7.12
CA LYS A 217 -8.87 -8.60 7.96
C LYS A 217 -9.04 -9.85 7.11
N ILE A 218 -8.61 -10.99 7.59
CA ILE A 218 -8.75 -12.27 6.87
C ILE A 218 -10.21 -12.52 6.52
N LYS A 219 -11.14 -12.26 7.43
CA LYS A 219 -12.59 -12.42 7.21
C LYS A 219 -13.20 -11.51 6.14
N ASP A 220 -12.51 -10.44 5.75
CA ASP A 220 -13.01 -9.51 4.73
C ASP A 220 -12.81 -10.05 3.31
N VAL A 221 -12.13 -11.19 3.14
CA VAL A 221 -11.95 -11.90 1.87
C VAL A 221 -12.82 -13.15 1.86
N ILE A 222 -13.79 -13.20 0.97
CA ILE A 222 -14.78 -14.30 0.88
C ILE A 222 -14.62 -15.00 -0.46
N PHE A 223 -14.22 -16.28 -0.44
CA PHE A 223 -14.13 -17.11 -1.64
C PHE A 223 -15.51 -17.59 -2.06
N LYS A 224 -15.82 -17.47 -3.35
CA LYS A 224 -17.11 -17.81 -3.95
C LYS A 224 -16.93 -18.64 -5.22
N ARG A 225 -18.04 -19.21 -5.69
CA ARG A 225 -18.14 -19.85 -7.01
C ARG A 225 -19.27 -19.21 -7.78
N SER A 226 -19.05 -18.97 -9.08
CA SER A 226 -20.07 -18.52 -9.99
C SER A 226 -21.04 -19.66 -10.35
N SER A 227 -22.16 -19.35 -10.98
CA SER A 227 -23.09 -20.34 -11.54
C SER A 227 -22.45 -21.27 -12.58
N THR A 228 -21.38 -20.82 -13.23
CA THR A 228 -20.59 -21.64 -14.17
C THR A 228 -19.51 -22.48 -13.49
N GLY A 229 -19.43 -22.48 -12.14
CA GLY A 229 -18.42 -23.20 -11.37
C GLY A 229 -17.06 -22.50 -11.27
N ALA A 230 -16.86 -21.37 -11.93
CA ALA A 230 -15.64 -20.60 -11.84
C ALA A 230 -15.44 -20.01 -10.43
N GLN A 231 -14.23 -20.14 -9.89
CA GLN A 231 -13.91 -19.58 -8.58
C GLN A 231 -13.55 -18.11 -8.71
N TYR A 232 -14.10 -17.30 -7.81
CA TYR A 232 -13.73 -15.91 -7.58
C TYR A 232 -13.74 -15.61 -6.07
N ALA A 233 -13.27 -14.47 -5.68
CA ALA A 233 -13.42 -14.01 -4.31
C ALA A 233 -13.94 -12.57 -4.31
N GLU A 234 -14.51 -12.16 -3.21
CA GLU A 234 -14.90 -10.77 -2.96
C GLU A 234 -14.13 -10.25 -1.76
N VAL A 235 -13.74 -8.98 -1.85
CA VAL A 235 -13.12 -8.26 -0.74
C VAL A 235 -14.00 -7.09 -0.30
N HIS A 236 -14.26 -7.02 1.02
CA HIS A 236 -15.09 -5.99 1.62
C HIS A 236 -14.21 -4.87 2.18
N LEU A 237 -14.13 -3.73 1.48
CA LEU A 237 -13.40 -2.54 1.91
C LEU A 237 -14.27 -1.70 2.84
N THR A 238 -14.27 -2.02 4.14
CA THR A 238 -15.09 -1.36 5.16
C THR A 238 -14.53 -0.01 5.61
N LYS A 239 -13.20 0.10 5.73
CA LYS A 239 -12.51 1.32 6.16
C LYS A 239 -12.04 2.15 4.97
N SER A 240 -12.98 2.80 4.27
CA SER A 240 -12.67 3.70 3.15
C SER A 240 -12.77 5.18 3.57
N LYS A 241 -12.04 6.05 2.89
CA LYS A 241 -12.10 7.52 3.09
C LYS A 241 -13.46 8.09 2.67
N THR A 242 -14.12 7.45 1.68
CA THR A 242 -15.37 7.93 1.08
C THR A 242 -16.55 7.03 1.44
N LYS A 243 -16.64 5.84 0.81
CA LYS A 243 -17.73 4.87 1.11
C LYS A 243 -17.18 3.44 1.13
N PRO A 244 -17.74 2.56 2.00
CA PRO A 244 -17.47 1.13 1.94
C PRO A 244 -17.90 0.57 0.59
N ARG A 245 -17.20 -0.48 0.12
CA ARG A 245 -17.53 -1.18 -1.12
C ARG A 245 -17.00 -2.60 -1.14
N THR A 246 -17.65 -3.44 -1.94
CA THR A 246 -17.22 -4.81 -2.21
C THR A 246 -16.67 -4.88 -3.62
N LEU A 247 -15.50 -5.50 -3.78
CA LEU A 247 -14.82 -5.62 -5.07
C LEU A 247 -14.48 -7.08 -5.35
N PRO A 248 -14.57 -7.53 -6.62
CA PRO A 248 -14.16 -8.87 -7.00
C PRO A 248 -12.64 -9.00 -7.03
N LEU A 249 -12.15 -10.16 -6.60
CA LEU A 249 -10.79 -10.64 -6.79
C LEU A 249 -10.82 -11.71 -7.88
N ILE A 250 -10.03 -11.53 -8.92
CA ILE A 250 -10.01 -12.41 -10.11
C ILE A 250 -8.62 -13.00 -10.29
N PHE A 251 -7.61 -12.16 -10.51
CA PHE A 251 -6.23 -12.58 -10.76
C PHE A 251 -5.45 -12.84 -9.47
N SER A 252 -5.85 -12.19 -8.38
CA SER A 252 -5.15 -12.27 -7.09
C SER A 252 -5.45 -13.54 -6.29
N ILE A 253 -6.48 -14.31 -6.64
CA ILE A 253 -6.92 -15.50 -5.88
C ILE A 253 -5.76 -16.47 -5.55
N PRO A 254 -4.93 -16.91 -6.50
CA PRO A 254 -3.84 -17.82 -6.21
C PRO A 254 -2.81 -17.25 -5.23
N TYR A 255 -2.58 -15.95 -5.31
CA TYR A 255 -1.64 -15.24 -4.42
C TYR A 255 -2.21 -15.05 -3.01
N VAL A 256 -3.53 -14.81 -2.91
CA VAL A 256 -4.23 -14.73 -1.62
C VAL A 256 -4.19 -16.08 -0.90
N LYS A 257 -4.50 -17.17 -1.60
CA LYS A 257 -4.45 -18.53 -1.04
C LYS A 257 -3.03 -18.88 -0.60
N ASP A 258 -2.05 -18.66 -1.47
CA ASP A 258 -0.64 -18.92 -1.17
C ASP A 258 -0.13 -18.12 0.04
N TRP A 259 -0.62 -16.89 0.22
CA TRP A 259 -0.31 -16.10 1.41
C TRP A 259 -1.03 -16.59 2.65
N LEU A 260 -2.31 -16.93 2.58
CA LEU A 260 -3.08 -17.43 3.73
C LEU A 260 -2.51 -18.74 4.28
N ASP A 261 -1.97 -19.62 3.44
CA ASP A 261 -1.29 -20.85 3.89
C ASP A 261 0.00 -20.58 4.69
N PHE A 262 0.61 -19.42 4.50
CA PHE A 262 1.83 -18.99 5.22
C PHE A 262 1.57 -17.86 6.23
N HIS A 263 0.33 -17.42 6.36
CA HIS A 263 -0.01 -16.31 7.24
C HIS A 263 0.18 -16.72 8.72
N PRO A 264 1.00 -15.97 9.50
CA PRO A 264 1.32 -16.39 10.87
C PRO A 264 0.10 -16.48 11.80
N LEU A 265 -0.98 -15.79 11.47
CA LEU A 265 -2.22 -15.74 12.22
C LEU A 265 -3.41 -16.27 11.39
N ALA A 266 -3.21 -17.23 10.50
CA ALA A 266 -4.23 -17.74 9.58
C ALA A 266 -5.53 -18.22 10.29
N ASN A 267 -5.41 -18.77 11.49
CA ASN A 267 -6.54 -19.29 12.28
C ASN A 267 -7.37 -18.17 12.95
N ASN A 268 -6.88 -16.92 12.96
CA ASN A 268 -7.59 -15.78 13.53
C ASN A 268 -8.22 -14.93 12.42
N LEU A 269 -9.49 -15.15 12.13
CA LEU A 269 -10.23 -14.41 11.10
C LEU A 269 -10.29 -12.89 11.35
N ASN A 270 -10.06 -12.43 12.57
CA ASN A 270 -10.00 -11.00 12.92
C ASN A 270 -8.59 -10.41 12.79
N ALA A 271 -7.55 -11.22 12.52
CA ALA A 271 -6.21 -10.72 12.23
C ALA A 271 -6.23 -9.91 10.93
N PHE A 272 -5.30 -8.95 10.83
CA PHE A 272 -5.09 -8.20 9.59
C PHE A 272 -4.56 -9.13 8.50
N LEU A 273 -5.05 -8.96 7.27
CA LEU A 273 -4.57 -9.74 6.13
C LEU A 273 -3.10 -9.46 5.82
N PHE A 274 -2.66 -8.22 5.97
CA PHE A 274 -1.28 -7.80 5.74
C PHE A 274 -0.62 -7.42 7.07
N VAL A 275 0.15 -8.35 7.62
CA VAL A 275 0.83 -8.19 8.89
C VAL A 275 2.33 -7.94 8.73
N SER A 276 2.94 -7.34 9.73
CA SER A 276 4.38 -7.24 9.84
C SER A 276 5.00 -8.61 10.14
N LEU A 277 6.11 -8.89 9.48
CA LEU A 277 6.92 -10.10 9.69
C LEU A 277 8.26 -9.77 10.39
N SER A 278 8.43 -8.54 10.91
CA SER A 278 9.62 -8.17 11.68
C SER A 278 9.45 -8.54 13.15
N ASP A 279 10.53 -8.95 13.80
CA ASP A 279 10.52 -9.41 15.19
C ASP A 279 9.92 -8.39 16.16
N SER A 280 10.17 -7.09 15.95
CA SER A 280 9.68 -6.01 16.82
C SER A 280 8.17 -5.79 16.78
N ASN A 281 7.50 -6.14 15.68
CA ASN A 281 6.07 -5.87 15.45
C ASN A 281 5.41 -7.06 14.74
N PHE A 282 5.83 -8.27 15.08
CA PHE A 282 5.33 -9.50 14.45
C PHE A 282 3.82 -9.66 14.67
N GLY A 283 3.09 -9.88 13.59
CA GLY A 283 1.63 -10.05 13.64
C GLY A 283 0.82 -8.74 13.69
N ASP A 284 1.46 -7.60 13.91
CA ASP A 284 0.78 -6.30 13.84
C ASP A 284 0.43 -5.91 12.41
N ARG A 285 -0.53 -5.00 12.26
CA ARG A 285 -0.89 -4.45 10.95
C ARG A 285 0.32 -3.82 10.27
N LEU A 286 0.59 -4.21 9.03
CA LEU A 286 1.63 -3.57 8.22
C LEU A 286 1.31 -2.07 8.03
N SER A 287 2.24 -1.19 8.38
CA SER A 287 2.04 0.25 8.23
C SER A 287 2.22 0.71 6.78
N GLU A 288 1.57 1.81 6.39
CA GLU A 288 1.74 2.41 5.06
C GLU A 288 3.19 2.81 4.79
N GLN A 289 3.89 3.27 5.83
CA GLN A 289 5.30 3.65 5.73
C GLN A 289 6.20 2.42 5.50
N ALA A 290 5.93 1.31 6.19
CA ALA A 290 6.66 0.06 5.97
C ALA A 290 6.41 -0.47 4.55
N LEU A 291 5.15 -0.48 4.08
CA LEU A 291 4.82 -0.86 2.71
C LEU A 291 5.53 0.04 1.68
N TYR A 292 5.54 1.36 1.89
CA TYR A 292 6.26 2.29 1.02
C TYR A 292 7.75 1.96 0.94
N LYS A 293 8.41 1.71 2.09
CA LYS A 293 9.82 1.31 2.14
C LYS A 293 10.07 -0.04 1.45
N GLN A 294 9.13 -0.98 1.51
CA GLN A 294 9.23 -2.26 0.80
C GLN A 294 9.35 -2.02 -0.71
N TYR A 295 8.47 -1.23 -1.30
CA TYR A 295 8.52 -0.95 -2.74
C TYR A 295 9.73 -0.09 -3.12
N THR A 296 9.96 1.02 -2.43
CA THR A 296 10.95 2.03 -2.85
C THR A 296 12.38 1.66 -2.47
N VAL A 297 12.59 1.02 -1.33
CA VAL A 297 13.93 0.68 -0.83
C VAL A 297 14.23 -0.79 -1.06
N LYS A 298 13.47 -1.71 -0.44
CA LYS A 298 13.76 -3.15 -0.50
C LYS A 298 13.76 -3.66 -1.93
N TYR A 299 12.68 -3.42 -2.71
CA TYR A 299 12.57 -3.96 -4.06
C TYR A 299 13.30 -3.10 -5.09
N LYS A 300 12.96 -1.81 -5.22
CA LYS A 300 13.54 -0.96 -6.26
C LYS A 300 15.05 -0.77 -6.12
N THR A 301 15.52 -0.50 -4.89
CA THR A 301 16.93 -0.12 -4.69
C THR A 301 17.83 -1.31 -4.42
N HIS A 302 17.33 -2.37 -3.77
CA HIS A 302 18.18 -3.46 -3.32
C HIS A 302 17.93 -4.78 -4.05
N TYR A 303 16.70 -5.26 -4.15
CA TYR A 303 16.43 -6.61 -4.61
C TYR A 303 16.46 -6.75 -6.13
N PHE A 304 15.64 -5.98 -6.86
CA PHE A 304 15.55 -6.10 -8.31
C PHE A 304 16.85 -5.76 -9.06
N PRO A 305 17.68 -4.77 -8.62
CA PRO A 305 18.99 -4.57 -9.21
C PRO A 305 19.93 -5.77 -9.10
N LYS A 306 19.84 -6.56 -8.01
CA LYS A 306 20.66 -7.79 -7.85
C LYS A 306 20.32 -8.85 -8.89
N LEU A 307 19.08 -8.88 -9.38
CA LEU A 307 18.64 -9.79 -10.43
C LEU A 307 19.35 -9.55 -11.77
N LEU A 308 19.95 -8.37 -11.96
CA LEU A 308 20.66 -7.99 -13.16
C LEU A 308 22.13 -8.47 -13.20
N TYR A 309 22.65 -9.03 -12.12
CA TYR A 309 24.04 -9.50 -12.06
C TYR A 309 24.26 -10.67 -13.02
N LYS A 310 25.51 -10.79 -13.55
CA LYS A 310 25.88 -11.80 -14.53
C LYS A 310 25.63 -13.25 -14.05
N ASN A 311 25.79 -13.49 -12.75
CA ASN A 311 25.63 -14.81 -12.14
C ASN A 311 24.18 -15.17 -11.79
N SER A 312 23.20 -14.33 -12.15
CA SER A 312 21.77 -14.65 -11.93
C SER A 312 21.25 -15.53 -13.05
N ASN A 313 20.58 -16.65 -12.70
CA ASN A 313 19.92 -17.54 -13.65
C ASN A 313 18.62 -16.93 -14.24
N ILE A 314 18.67 -15.67 -14.62
CA ILE A 314 17.53 -14.94 -15.16
C ILE A 314 17.74 -14.73 -16.66
N PRO A 315 16.74 -15.04 -17.51
CA PRO A 315 16.80 -14.79 -18.94
C PRO A 315 17.14 -13.34 -19.26
N GLU A 316 17.97 -13.11 -20.28
CA GLU A 316 18.40 -11.75 -20.65
C GLU A 316 17.20 -10.88 -21.09
N THR A 317 16.18 -11.50 -21.67
CA THR A 317 14.90 -10.84 -21.95
C THR A 317 14.28 -10.24 -20.70
N ASP A 318 14.17 -11.01 -19.62
CA ASP A 318 13.62 -10.54 -18.36
C ASP A 318 14.51 -9.46 -17.72
N LYS A 319 15.84 -9.59 -17.83
CA LYS A 319 16.76 -8.53 -17.37
C LYS A 319 16.53 -7.20 -18.10
N SER A 320 16.26 -7.25 -19.39
CA SER A 320 15.92 -6.06 -20.19
C SER A 320 14.64 -5.40 -19.68
N TYR A 321 13.60 -6.19 -19.43
CA TYR A 321 12.35 -5.69 -18.81
C TYR A 321 12.55 -5.15 -17.39
N ILE A 322 13.37 -5.80 -16.56
CA ILE A 322 13.71 -5.31 -15.21
C ILE A 322 14.42 -3.95 -15.29
N ARG A 323 15.38 -3.75 -16.23
CA ARG A 323 16.04 -2.45 -16.42
C ARG A 323 15.03 -1.35 -16.73
N ASN A 324 14.07 -1.62 -17.62
CA ASN A 324 13.01 -0.67 -17.94
C ASN A 324 12.08 -0.41 -16.72
N LEU A 325 11.67 -1.46 -16.02
CA LEU A 325 10.81 -1.34 -14.83
C LEU A 325 11.47 -0.50 -13.73
N LEU A 326 12.79 -0.61 -13.55
CA LEU A 326 13.53 0.16 -12.57
C LEU A 326 13.55 1.68 -12.86
N THR A 327 13.30 2.11 -14.08
CA THR A 327 13.16 3.54 -14.42
C THR A 327 11.84 4.13 -13.94
N LYS A 328 10.80 3.31 -13.79
CA LYS A 328 9.45 3.71 -13.35
C LYS A 328 9.38 4.03 -11.85
N PRO A 329 8.36 4.76 -11.37
CA PRO A 329 8.08 4.93 -9.95
C PRO A 329 7.68 3.62 -9.28
N TRP A 330 8.17 3.40 -8.05
CA TRP A 330 7.88 2.20 -7.24
C TRP A 330 7.20 2.61 -5.93
N THR A 331 5.98 3.10 -6.01
CA THR A 331 5.21 3.45 -4.81
C THR A 331 3.92 2.62 -4.77
N PRO A 332 3.36 2.34 -3.59
CA PRO A 332 2.05 1.68 -3.52
C PRO A 332 0.94 2.42 -4.27
N TYR A 333 1.06 3.74 -4.41
CA TYR A 333 0.09 4.55 -5.15
C TYR A 333 0.21 4.39 -6.67
N ILE A 334 1.41 4.15 -7.23
CA ILE A 334 1.52 3.90 -8.68
C ILE A 334 0.79 2.62 -9.07
N GLN A 335 0.74 1.61 -8.18
CA GLN A 335 -0.03 0.39 -8.42
C GLN A 335 -1.52 0.70 -8.60
N ARG A 336 -2.07 1.55 -7.72
CA ARG A 336 -3.45 2.01 -7.88
C ARG A 336 -3.65 2.82 -9.17
N HIS A 337 -2.72 3.71 -9.51
CA HIS A 337 -2.81 4.49 -10.74
C HIS A 337 -2.79 3.59 -11.97
N SER A 338 -1.89 2.63 -12.03
CA SER A 338 -1.79 1.68 -13.14
C SER A 338 -3.06 0.84 -13.27
N ALA A 339 -3.53 0.29 -12.17
CA ALA A 339 -4.75 -0.51 -12.14
C ALA A 339 -6.00 0.29 -12.55
N LEU A 340 -6.15 1.55 -12.09
CA LEU A 340 -7.26 2.42 -12.49
C LEU A 340 -7.17 2.82 -13.96
N THR A 341 -5.97 3.06 -14.48
CA THR A 341 -5.75 3.32 -15.90
C THR A 341 -6.19 2.12 -16.75
N ALA A 342 -5.81 0.90 -16.37
CA ALA A 342 -6.27 -0.31 -17.07
C ALA A 342 -7.80 -0.50 -16.96
N LYS A 343 -8.39 -0.23 -15.79
CA LYS A 343 -9.85 -0.36 -15.57
C LYS A 343 -10.65 0.73 -16.31
N SER A 344 -10.09 1.92 -16.55
CA SER A 344 -10.77 2.98 -17.30
C SER A 344 -11.02 2.60 -18.75
N LEU A 345 -10.29 1.62 -19.29
CA LEU A 345 -10.50 1.05 -20.63
C LEU A 345 -11.71 0.10 -20.70
N ILE A 346 -12.12 -0.46 -19.56
CA ILE A 346 -13.13 -1.52 -19.48
C ILE A 346 -14.42 -0.98 -18.86
N LEU A 347 -14.30 -0.11 -17.84
CA LEU A 347 -15.43 0.36 -17.05
C LEU A 347 -15.93 1.72 -17.54
N LYS A 348 -17.25 1.85 -17.67
CA LYS A 348 -17.89 3.17 -17.89
C LYS A 348 -17.59 4.10 -16.71
N GLU A 349 -17.58 5.42 -16.94
CA GLU A 349 -17.16 6.41 -15.95
C GLU A 349 -17.88 6.28 -14.59
N HIS A 350 -19.20 6.10 -14.58
CA HIS A 350 -19.96 5.96 -13.33
C HIS A 350 -19.57 4.69 -12.56
N THR A 351 -19.36 3.57 -13.27
CA THR A 351 -18.91 2.31 -12.68
C THR A 351 -17.48 2.43 -12.16
N LEU A 352 -16.60 3.11 -12.90
CA LEU A 352 -15.24 3.40 -12.47
C LEU A 352 -15.20 4.26 -11.19
N ARG A 353 -16.13 5.24 -11.07
CA ARG A 353 -16.27 6.05 -9.83
C ARG A 353 -16.59 5.20 -8.62
N ASP A 354 -17.58 4.33 -8.74
CA ASP A 354 -18.00 3.43 -7.67
C ASP A 354 -16.89 2.43 -7.34
N TYR A 355 -16.29 1.83 -8.35
CA TYR A 355 -15.17 0.90 -8.21
C TYR A 355 -13.97 1.53 -7.49
N ALA A 356 -13.55 2.72 -7.89
CA ALA A 356 -12.46 3.45 -7.28
C ALA A 356 -12.79 4.06 -5.91
N GLY A 357 -14.06 4.09 -5.52
CA GLY A 357 -14.56 4.73 -4.30
C GLY A 357 -14.37 6.24 -4.34
N TRP A 358 -14.77 6.88 -5.42
CA TRP A 358 -14.82 8.34 -5.56
C TRP A 358 -16.23 8.87 -5.30
N SER A 359 -16.34 10.14 -4.86
CA SER A 359 -17.62 10.83 -4.78
C SER A 359 -18.15 11.14 -6.20
N MET A 360 -19.46 11.31 -6.32
CA MET A 360 -20.10 11.67 -7.60
C MET A 360 -19.56 12.99 -8.18
N SER A 361 -19.23 13.96 -7.32
CA SER A 361 -18.64 15.25 -7.70
C SER A 361 -17.15 15.22 -8.00
N SER A 362 -16.47 14.07 -7.84
CA SER A 362 -15.04 13.97 -8.04
C SER A 362 -14.65 14.17 -9.50
N LYS A 363 -13.63 14.98 -9.75
CA LYS A 363 -13.01 15.15 -11.08
C LYS A 363 -11.93 14.09 -11.39
N MET A 364 -11.71 13.16 -10.47
CA MET A 364 -10.66 12.14 -10.62
C MET A 364 -10.80 11.24 -11.85
N PRO A 365 -12.00 10.79 -12.30
CA PRO A 365 -12.09 9.97 -13.51
C PRO A 365 -11.45 10.63 -14.73
N GLN A 366 -11.59 11.94 -14.87
CA GLN A 366 -11.00 12.70 -15.99
C GLN A 366 -9.46 12.58 -16.04
N VAL A 367 -8.81 12.33 -14.91
CA VAL A 367 -7.35 12.12 -14.86
C VAL A 367 -6.95 10.84 -15.58
N TYR A 368 -7.79 9.80 -15.54
CA TYR A 368 -7.50 8.47 -16.12
C TYR A 368 -8.02 8.35 -17.54
N ILE A 369 -9.20 8.86 -17.84
CA ILE A 369 -9.82 8.80 -19.16
C ILE A 369 -8.99 9.59 -20.19
N HIS A 370 -8.40 10.71 -19.81
CA HIS A 370 -7.58 11.53 -20.71
C HIS A 370 -6.19 10.96 -21.04
N TYR A 371 -5.76 9.87 -20.38
CA TYR A 371 -4.50 9.20 -20.73
C TYR A 371 -4.55 8.54 -22.11
N PHE A 372 -5.75 8.27 -22.65
CA PHE A 372 -5.97 7.51 -23.88
C PHE A 372 -6.74 8.31 -24.93
N GLY A 373 -6.26 9.52 -25.24
CA GLY A 373 -6.94 10.53 -26.09
C GLY A 373 -7.45 10.09 -27.49
N ASN A 374 -7.21 8.85 -27.93
CA ASN A 374 -7.70 8.31 -29.21
C ASN A 374 -8.83 7.26 -29.04
N GLU A 375 -9.33 7.02 -27.83
CA GLU A 375 -10.32 5.97 -27.58
C GLU A 375 -11.69 6.27 -28.14
N SER A 376 -12.09 7.53 -28.20
CA SER A 376 -13.39 7.91 -28.77
C SER A 376 -13.51 7.51 -30.25
N SER A 377 -12.44 7.68 -31.02
CA SER A 377 -12.39 7.25 -32.41
C SER A 377 -12.40 5.73 -32.53
N LYS A 378 -11.63 5.02 -31.72
CA LYS A 378 -11.59 3.55 -31.69
C LYS A 378 -12.95 2.98 -31.29
N SER A 379 -13.55 3.48 -30.21
CA SER A 379 -14.88 3.04 -29.76
C SER A 379 -15.97 3.29 -30.77
N LEU A 380 -15.87 4.37 -31.54
CA LEU A 380 -16.81 4.64 -32.66
C LEU A 380 -16.59 3.65 -33.79
N LEU A 381 -15.36 3.40 -34.23
CA LEU A 381 -15.05 2.44 -35.27
C LEU A 381 -15.49 1.02 -34.91
N GLU A 382 -15.31 0.63 -33.64
CA GLU A 382 -15.78 -0.64 -33.09
C GLU A 382 -17.33 -0.71 -33.05
N ALA A 383 -17.98 0.35 -32.55
CA ALA A 383 -19.45 0.42 -32.48
C ALA A 383 -20.12 0.36 -33.83
N TYR A 384 -19.47 0.88 -34.88
CA TYR A 384 -19.95 0.83 -36.27
C TYR A 384 -19.43 -0.38 -37.06
N GLY A 385 -18.68 -1.30 -36.41
CA GLY A 385 -18.18 -2.52 -37.05
C GLY A 385 -17.14 -2.29 -38.14
N ILE A 386 -16.50 -1.12 -38.17
CA ILE A 386 -15.48 -0.75 -39.19
C ILE A 386 -14.12 -1.41 -38.83
N GLU A 387 -13.81 -1.53 -37.56
CA GLU A 387 -12.61 -2.23 -37.05
C GLU A 387 -13.01 -3.17 -35.91
N ASP A 388 -12.61 -4.44 -36.03
CA ASP A 388 -12.87 -5.46 -35.05
C ASP A 388 -11.70 -5.48 -34.05
N TYR A 389 -11.72 -4.66 -33.00
CA TYR A 389 -10.74 -4.64 -31.92
C TYR A 389 -10.92 -5.75 -30.88
N LYS A 390 -11.84 -6.68 -31.11
CA LYS A 390 -12.07 -7.89 -30.30
C LYS A 390 -10.92 -8.92 -30.38
N LYS A 391 -9.66 -8.48 -30.43
CA LYS A 391 -8.61 -9.30 -29.82
C LYS A 391 -8.82 -9.18 -28.31
N GLU A 392 -9.48 -10.19 -27.75
CA GLU A 392 -9.39 -10.46 -26.32
C GLU A 392 -7.90 -10.38 -25.97
N LYS A 393 -7.45 -9.21 -25.48
CA LYS A 393 -6.23 -9.15 -24.68
C LYS A 393 -6.55 -9.92 -23.42
N THR A 394 -6.49 -11.25 -23.52
CA THR A 394 -6.44 -12.09 -22.32
C THR A 394 -5.27 -11.54 -21.52
N SER A 395 -5.60 -10.86 -20.43
CA SER A 395 -4.55 -10.31 -19.56
C SER A 395 -3.61 -11.46 -19.22
N ILE A 396 -2.33 -11.27 -19.44
CA ILE A 396 -1.28 -12.25 -19.07
C ILE A 396 -1.27 -12.53 -17.58
N LEU A 397 -1.96 -11.71 -16.78
CA LEU A 397 -2.20 -11.93 -15.35
C LEU A 397 -3.32 -12.93 -15.08
N LYS A 398 -4.11 -13.35 -16.09
CA LYS A 398 -5.24 -14.24 -15.91
C LYS A 398 -4.79 -15.57 -15.30
N SER A 399 -5.41 -15.94 -14.18
CA SER A 399 -5.19 -17.24 -13.54
C SER A 399 -5.60 -18.38 -14.49
N LYS A 400 -4.83 -19.48 -14.47
CA LYS A 400 -5.12 -20.69 -15.25
C LYS A 400 -5.91 -21.67 -14.38
N PRO A 401 -7.17 -22.01 -14.73
CA PRO A 401 -7.91 -23.02 -14.00
C PRO A 401 -7.28 -24.40 -14.24
N CYS A 402 -7.21 -25.22 -13.21
CA CYS A 402 -6.75 -26.58 -13.32
C CYS A 402 -7.76 -27.42 -14.12
N PRO A 403 -7.34 -28.19 -15.14
CA PRO A 403 -8.24 -29.05 -15.91
C PRO A 403 -8.95 -30.12 -15.06
N ASN A 404 -8.31 -30.58 -13.97
CA ASN A 404 -8.84 -31.63 -13.11
C ASN A 404 -9.82 -31.13 -12.03
N CYS A 405 -9.44 -30.04 -11.28
CA CYS A 405 -10.22 -29.61 -10.13
C CYS A 405 -10.74 -28.18 -10.24
N ASN A 406 -10.54 -27.55 -11.37
CA ASN A 406 -10.94 -26.17 -11.70
C ASN A 406 -10.42 -25.09 -10.73
N GLU A 407 -9.35 -25.42 -9.96
CA GLU A 407 -8.70 -24.46 -9.05
C GLU A 407 -7.92 -23.42 -9.85
N PRO A 408 -8.10 -22.10 -9.57
CA PRO A 408 -7.33 -21.07 -10.23
C PRO A 408 -5.87 -21.09 -9.75
N ASN A 409 -4.94 -21.16 -10.71
CA ASN A 409 -3.50 -21.19 -10.46
C ASN A 409 -2.83 -19.94 -11.05
N LYS A 410 -1.64 -19.62 -10.56
CA LYS A 410 -0.82 -18.52 -11.10
C LYS A 410 -0.50 -18.80 -12.58
N PRO A 411 -0.33 -17.75 -13.41
CA PRO A 411 -0.05 -17.93 -14.84
C PRO A 411 1.16 -18.81 -15.16
N ASP A 412 2.15 -18.78 -14.28
CA ASP A 412 3.43 -19.52 -14.36
C ASP A 412 3.47 -20.81 -13.54
N SER A 413 2.34 -21.24 -12.95
CA SER A 413 2.29 -22.46 -12.14
C SER A 413 2.58 -23.69 -12.98
N ARG A 414 3.54 -24.50 -12.50
CA ARG A 414 3.92 -25.79 -13.08
C ARG A 414 3.01 -26.93 -12.62
N PHE A 415 2.49 -26.82 -11.39
CA PHE A 415 1.59 -27.77 -10.75
C PHE A 415 0.39 -27.07 -10.15
N CYS A 416 -0.76 -27.73 -10.14
CA CYS A 416 -1.95 -27.24 -9.47
C CYS A 416 -1.70 -27.12 -7.96
N PHE A 417 -2.04 -25.96 -7.40
CA PHE A 417 -1.89 -25.70 -5.98
C PHE A 417 -2.67 -26.71 -5.12
N LYS A 418 -3.90 -27.07 -5.53
CA LYS A 418 -4.81 -27.94 -4.79
C LYS A 418 -4.56 -29.43 -5.03
N CYS A 419 -4.66 -29.89 -6.26
CA CYS A 419 -4.61 -31.32 -6.58
C CYS A 419 -3.25 -31.80 -7.09
N LYS A 420 -2.27 -30.90 -7.17
CA LYS A 420 -0.90 -31.18 -7.63
C LYS A 420 -0.78 -31.67 -9.08
N MET A 421 -1.86 -31.64 -9.86
CA MET A 421 -1.83 -31.99 -11.28
C MET A 421 -0.80 -31.12 -12.02
N VAL A 422 -0.07 -31.71 -12.93
CA VAL A 422 0.90 -31.03 -13.82
C VAL A 422 0.15 -30.11 -14.78
N LEU A 423 0.60 -28.84 -14.86
CA LEU A 423 -0.05 -27.81 -15.67
C LEU A 423 0.77 -27.38 -16.89
N THR A 424 2.04 -27.79 -16.99
CA THR A 424 2.92 -27.44 -18.11
C THR A 424 3.60 -28.67 -18.69
N PHE A 425 3.91 -28.65 -19.97
CA PHE A 425 4.55 -29.78 -20.65
C PHE A 425 5.95 -30.10 -20.08
N ASP A 426 6.74 -29.08 -19.78
CA ASP A 426 8.09 -29.27 -19.20
C ASP A 426 8.01 -29.94 -17.83
N SER A 427 7.03 -29.60 -17.02
CA SER A 427 6.82 -30.23 -15.71
C SER A 427 6.32 -31.66 -15.82
N TYR A 428 5.58 -31.98 -16.87
CA TYR A 428 5.18 -33.36 -17.18
C TYR A 428 6.41 -34.23 -17.52
N LYS A 429 7.29 -33.69 -18.38
CA LYS A 429 8.53 -34.37 -18.76
C LYS A 429 9.44 -34.64 -17.56
N GLU A 430 9.66 -33.63 -16.71
CA GLU A 430 10.46 -33.78 -15.48
C GLU A 430 9.81 -34.79 -14.49
N THR A 431 8.49 -34.84 -14.41
CA THR A 431 7.80 -35.81 -13.56
C THR A 431 8.00 -37.22 -14.05
N LEU A 432 7.90 -37.45 -15.36
CA LEU A 432 8.15 -38.76 -15.97
C LEU A 432 9.62 -39.19 -15.80
N GLU A 433 10.57 -38.28 -15.91
CA GLU A 433 11.99 -38.55 -15.67
C GLU A 433 12.23 -39.00 -14.22
N ARG A 434 11.66 -38.25 -13.24
CA ARG A 434 11.75 -38.62 -11.82
C ARG A 434 11.05 -39.93 -11.47
N GLU A 435 9.94 -40.25 -12.14
CA GLU A 435 9.27 -41.53 -11.94
C GLU A 435 10.15 -42.69 -12.45
N LYS A 436 10.78 -42.56 -13.60
CA LYS A 436 11.74 -43.53 -14.13
C LYS A 436 12.96 -43.73 -13.22
N GLU A 437 13.51 -42.60 -12.68
CA GLU A 437 14.60 -42.64 -11.70
C GLU A 437 14.17 -43.43 -10.44
N LYS A 438 13.00 -43.13 -9.87
CA LYS A 438 12.48 -43.84 -8.71
C LYS A 438 12.20 -45.31 -8.98
N GLU A 439 11.67 -45.63 -10.15
CA GLU A 439 11.48 -47.05 -10.54
C GLU A 439 12.82 -47.79 -10.61
N SER A 440 13.86 -47.17 -11.17
CA SER A 440 15.19 -47.74 -11.21
C SER A 440 15.79 -47.94 -9.81
N GLU A 441 15.66 -46.95 -8.91
CA GLU A 441 16.07 -47.07 -7.50
C GLU A 441 15.33 -48.19 -6.76
N ILE A 442 14.01 -48.28 -6.95
CA ILE A 442 13.20 -49.36 -6.38
C ILE A 442 13.65 -50.72 -6.88
N GLN A 443 13.99 -50.84 -8.16
CA GLN A 443 14.51 -52.12 -8.71
C GLN A 443 15.87 -52.48 -8.12
N ILE A 444 16.76 -51.51 -7.93
CA ILE A 444 18.07 -51.71 -7.29
C ILE A 444 17.87 -52.17 -5.84
N MET A 445 17.01 -51.48 -5.07
CA MET A 445 16.68 -51.90 -3.69
C MET A 445 16.06 -53.32 -3.63
N LYS A 446 15.16 -53.66 -4.54
CA LYS A 446 14.59 -55.02 -4.61
C LYS A 446 15.65 -56.06 -4.83
N ARG A 447 16.64 -55.81 -5.73
CA ARG A 447 17.77 -56.74 -5.95
C ARG A 447 18.63 -56.87 -4.70
N GLN A 448 18.93 -55.78 -4.00
CA GLN A 448 19.70 -55.79 -2.76
C GLN A 448 18.97 -56.58 -1.66
N ILE A 449 17.66 -56.39 -1.52
CA ILE A 449 16.85 -57.16 -0.56
C ILE A 449 16.85 -58.63 -0.91
N ALA A 450 16.75 -59.02 -2.19
CA ALA A 450 16.78 -60.40 -2.60
C ALA A 450 18.12 -61.07 -2.24
N VAL A 451 19.25 -60.40 -2.52
CA VAL A 451 20.60 -60.89 -2.15
C VAL A 451 20.75 -61.04 -0.63
N LEU A 452 20.30 -60.06 0.14
CA LEU A 452 20.36 -60.10 1.60
C LEU A 452 19.47 -61.21 2.17
N THR A 453 18.30 -61.43 1.57
CA THR A 453 17.38 -62.54 1.97
C THR A 453 17.99 -63.88 1.69
N GLU A 454 18.66 -64.04 0.53
CA GLU A 454 19.36 -65.27 0.14
C GLU A 454 20.51 -65.56 1.12
N SER A 455 21.33 -64.58 1.41
CA SER A 455 22.43 -64.69 2.40
C SER A 455 21.89 -64.99 3.83
N GLN A 456 20.76 -64.41 4.23
CA GLN A 456 20.10 -64.76 5.50
C GLN A 456 19.64 -66.22 5.53
N ASN A 457 19.04 -66.71 4.44
CA ASN A 457 18.59 -68.11 4.34
C ASN A 457 19.78 -69.05 4.40
N GLU A 458 20.90 -68.72 3.72
CA GLU A 458 22.12 -69.54 3.80
C GLU A 458 22.67 -69.60 5.23
N ILE A 459 22.74 -68.42 5.91
CA ILE A 459 23.16 -68.41 7.33
C ILE A 459 22.20 -69.19 8.21
N LEU A 460 20.89 -69.13 8.02
CA LEU A 460 19.90 -69.91 8.77
C LEU A 460 20.02 -71.37 8.48
N GLU A 461 20.32 -71.83 7.24
CA GLU A 461 20.61 -73.17 6.91
C GLU A 461 21.88 -73.68 7.58
N CYS A 462 22.96 -72.92 7.56
CA CYS A 462 24.20 -73.24 8.27
C CYS A 462 24.00 -73.35 9.78
N LEU A 463 23.15 -72.51 10.40
CA LEU A 463 22.81 -72.62 11.81
C LEU A 463 21.95 -73.85 12.18
N LYS A 464 21.09 -74.32 11.26
CA LYS A 464 20.29 -75.55 11.43
C LYS A 464 21.10 -76.83 11.30
N TYR A 465 22.18 -76.82 10.49
CA TYR A 465 23.04 -77.97 10.24
C TYR A 465 24.53 -77.62 10.47
N PRO A 466 25.02 -77.62 11.73
CA PRO A 466 26.39 -77.19 12.08
C PRO A 466 27.49 -77.93 11.36
N GLU A 467 27.24 -79.16 10.85
CA GLU A 467 28.21 -79.95 10.08
C GLU A 467 28.59 -79.28 8.71
N LYS A 468 27.68 -78.49 8.10
CA LYS A 468 27.96 -77.70 6.88
C LYS A 468 28.89 -76.54 7.12
N LEU A 469 28.85 -75.98 8.32
CA LEU A 469 29.73 -74.81 8.69
C LEU A 469 31.20 -75.22 8.70
N ASN A 470 31.51 -76.45 9.14
CA ASN A 470 32.87 -77.02 9.19
C ASN A 470 33.43 -77.32 7.77
N HIS A 471 32.59 -77.48 6.77
CA HIS A 471 33.04 -77.70 5.37
C HIS A 471 33.41 -76.35 4.72
N ILE A 472 32.64 -75.34 4.93
CA ILE A 472 32.90 -73.97 4.38
C ILE A 472 34.15 -73.29 5.02
N LEU A 473 34.40 -73.58 6.28
CA LEU A 473 35.60 -73.07 7.00
C LEU A 473 36.91 -73.78 6.65
N LYS A 474 36.82 -74.96 5.92
CA LYS A 474 37.98 -75.70 5.45
C LYS A 474 38.37 -75.42 4.01
N GLU A 475 37.51 -74.69 3.22
CA GLU A 475 37.74 -74.33 1.83
C GLU A 475 38.20 -72.87 1.70
N ASN A 476 38.23 -72.07 2.75
CA ASN A 476 38.83 -70.74 2.82
C ASN A 476 40.08 -70.75 3.73
#